data_e884a62cee66284fb5713a181424adf1
#
_entry.id   e884a62cee66284fb5713a181424adf1
#
_cell.length_a   1.000
_cell.length_b   1.000
_cell.length_c   1.000
_cell.angle_alpha   90.00
_cell.angle_beta   90.00
_cell.angle_gamma   90.00
#
_symmetry.space_group_name_H-M   'P 1'
#
loop_
_entity.id
_entity.type
_entity.pdbx_description
1 polymer ?
#
loop_
_entity_poly.entity_id
_entity_poly.type
_entity_poly.pdbx_seq_one_letter_code
_entity_poly.pdbx_strand_id
1 'polypeptide(L)'
;PTANVSVYASYSNSFTTNTGVDVNGNLLAASIIDQYEVGAKNTFLNGRLTANVAVYRITNSNLAQQAAYLADGTTPNTNSNIKTLSGETTSDGVEVGVNGTLSKNLYFITGYSYNNTRFTHSAGNKGSNIDGEKLVNAPTGTANASLFYVFSSAALKGFKVGASGFYTGSRFGGYNNTVGQAILGSRMVALTGFTTVDLSAGYTYHDISLQCKLSNLFNTLNYLVHDNYSITPIAPRALLVTASYRF
;
A
#
# COMPACT_ATOMS: atom_id res chain seq x y z
N PRO A 1 14.13 -9.41 -26.29
CA PRO A 1 12.88 -8.67 -26.44
C PRO A 1 12.29 -8.92 -27.83
N THR A 2 11.00 -9.09 -27.91
CA THR A 2 10.22 -9.18 -29.15
C THR A 2 9.41 -7.90 -29.29
N ALA A 3 8.72 -7.70 -30.42
CA ALA A 3 7.87 -6.52 -30.61
C ALA A 3 6.81 -6.33 -29.51
N ASN A 4 6.48 -7.40 -28.78
CA ASN A 4 5.42 -7.42 -27.78
C ASN A 4 5.94 -7.54 -26.33
N VAL A 5 7.27 -7.66 -26.13
CA VAL A 5 7.90 -7.87 -24.83
C VAL A 5 8.95 -6.80 -24.58
N SER A 6 8.77 -6.04 -23.53
CA SER A 6 9.76 -5.08 -23.00
C SER A 6 10.24 -5.52 -21.63
N VAL A 7 11.55 -5.60 -21.44
CA VAL A 7 12.19 -5.85 -20.15
C VAL A 7 12.93 -4.59 -19.76
N TYR A 8 12.86 -4.24 -18.46
CA TYR A 8 13.52 -3.05 -17.94
C TYR A 8 14.19 -3.35 -16.58
N ALA A 9 15.17 -2.55 -16.27
CA ALA A 9 15.74 -2.41 -14.93
C ALA A 9 15.81 -0.93 -14.61
N SER A 10 15.52 -0.55 -13.40
CA SER A 10 15.60 0.82 -12.93
C SER A 10 16.24 0.92 -11.56
N TYR A 11 16.94 2.02 -11.35
CA TYR A 11 17.38 2.51 -10.06
C TYR A 11 16.80 3.91 -9.85
N SER A 12 16.25 4.16 -8.67
CA SER A 12 15.83 5.50 -8.27
C SER A 12 16.28 5.79 -6.84
N ASN A 13 16.61 7.05 -6.60
CA ASN A 13 16.99 7.56 -5.29
C ASN A 13 16.12 8.75 -4.93
N SER A 14 15.70 8.82 -3.68
CA SER A 14 14.95 9.94 -3.13
C SER A 14 15.33 10.15 -1.66
N PHE A 15 14.83 11.20 -1.05
CA PHE A 15 15.07 11.49 0.36
C PHE A 15 13.82 12.02 1.05
N THR A 16 13.78 11.83 2.37
CA THR A 16 12.77 12.43 3.25
C THR A 16 13.46 13.09 4.44
N THR A 17 13.05 14.30 4.77
CA THR A 17 13.61 15.01 5.92
C THR A 17 13.24 14.34 7.22
N ASN A 18 14.22 14.14 8.11
CA ASN A 18 14.00 13.70 9.47
C ASN A 18 13.61 14.90 10.36
N THR A 19 12.80 14.62 11.38
CA THR A 19 12.41 15.61 12.38
C THR A 19 13.14 15.35 13.70
N GLY A 20 13.43 16.40 14.45
CA GLY A 20 14.18 16.34 15.70
C GLY A 20 15.63 16.79 15.55
N VAL A 21 16.41 16.57 16.57
CA VAL A 21 17.84 16.95 16.66
C VAL A 21 18.67 15.75 17.14
N ASP A 22 19.95 15.80 16.84
CA ASP A 22 20.90 14.84 17.43
C ASP A 22 21.18 15.14 18.90
N VAL A 23 22.00 14.33 19.54
CA VAL A 23 22.38 14.49 20.96
C VAL A 23 23.15 15.77 21.24
N ASN A 24 23.69 16.44 20.23
CA ASN A 24 24.42 17.72 20.31
C ASN A 24 23.54 18.93 19.94
N GLY A 25 22.26 18.71 19.60
CA GLY A 25 21.32 19.75 19.20
C GLY A 25 21.38 20.11 17.72
N ASN A 26 22.11 19.38 16.87
CA ASN A 26 22.18 19.63 15.44
C ASN A 26 20.97 19.04 14.72
N LEU A 27 20.58 19.64 13.59
CA LEU A 27 19.54 19.08 12.72
C LEU A 27 20.00 17.73 12.14
N LEU A 28 19.05 16.82 12.02
CA LEU A 28 19.30 15.49 11.47
C LEU A 28 19.42 15.54 9.93
N ALA A 29 20.35 14.77 9.39
CA ALA A 29 20.38 14.51 7.96
C ALA A 29 19.11 13.80 7.48
N ALA A 30 18.80 13.92 6.20
CA ALA A 30 17.65 13.24 5.59
C ALA A 30 17.83 11.72 5.60
N SER A 31 16.73 10.98 5.68
CA SER A 31 16.72 9.57 5.30
C SER A 31 16.81 9.44 3.78
N ILE A 32 17.52 8.41 3.35
CA ILE A 32 17.76 8.11 1.93
C ILE A 32 16.97 6.88 1.54
N ILE A 33 16.26 6.98 0.42
CA ILE A 33 15.46 5.89 -0.11
C ILE A 33 16.05 5.47 -1.45
N ASP A 34 16.54 4.24 -1.52
CA ASP A 34 17.06 3.61 -2.73
C ASP A 34 16.10 2.53 -3.19
N GLN A 35 15.75 2.53 -4.47
CA GLN A 35 14.92 1.52 -5.10
C GLN A 35 15.64 0.88 -6.29
N TYR A 36 15.68 -0.43 -6.32
CA TYR A 36 16.07 -1.26 -7.43
C TYR A 36 14.86 -2.06 -7.91
N GLU A 37 14.60 -2.02 -9.20
CA GLU A 37 13.46 -2.72 -9.79
C GLU A 37 13.88 -3.37 -11.11
N VAL A 38 13.40 -4.60 -11.34
CA VAL A 38 13.49 -5.31 -12.62
C VAL A 38 12.10 -5.79 -12.98
N GLY A 39 11.71 -5.60 -14.23
CA GLY A 39 10.37 -5.97 -14.66
C GLY A 39 10.28 -6.27 -16.13
N ALA A 40 9.13 -6.83 -16.50
CA ALA A 40 8.75 -7.09 -17.88
C ALA A 40 7.31 -6.62 -18.13
N LYS A 41 7.10 -6.04 -19.31
CA LYS A 41 5.79 -5.63 -19.82
C LYS A 41 5.54 -6.39 -21.13
N ASN A 42 4.40 -7.03 -21.21
CA ASN A 42 4.01 -7.81 -22.37
C ASN A 42 2.65 -7.35 -22.90
N THR A 43 2.52 -7.37 -24.22
CA THR A 43 1.26 -7.10 -24.90
C THR A 43 0.90 -8.32 -25.73
N PHE A 44 -0.28 -8.87 -25.52
CA PHE A 44 -0.79 -10.07 -26.19
C PHE A 44 -2.04 -9.76 -26.99
N LEU A 45 -2.44 -10.73 -27.83
CA LEU A 45 -3.70 -10.69 -28.57
C LEU A 45 -3.89 -9.40 -29.37
N ASN A 46 -2.85 -8.95 -30.10
CA ASN A 46 -2.85 -7.72 -30.90
C ASN A 46 -3.24 -6.46 -30.07
N GLY A 47 -2.65 -6.31 -28.89
CA GLY A 47 -2.87 -5.15 -28.02
C GLY A 47 -4.09 -5.26 -27.09
N ARG A 48 -4.86 -6.35 -27.17
CA ARG A 48 -6.07 -6.51 -26.35
C ARG A 48 -5.79 -6.91 -24.90
N LEU A 49 -4.62 -7.44 -24.61
CA LEU A 49 -4.20 -7.87 -23.28
C LEU A 49 -2.82 -7.30 -22.98
N THR A 50 -2.66 -6.68 -21.83
CA THR A 50 -1.37 -6.23 -21.29
C THR A 50 -1.13 -6.89 -19.96
N ALA A 51 0.07 -7.44 -19.78
CA ALA A 51 0.53 -7.99 -18.51
C ALA A 51 1.87 -7.34 -18.14
N ASN A 52 2.05 -7.05 -16.87
CA ASN A 52 3.31 -6.58 -16.31
C ASN A 52 3.65 -7.38 -15.06
N VAL A 53 4.95 -7.59 -14.88
CA VAL A 53 5.52 -8.15 -13.65
C VAL A 53 6.73 -7.32 -13.27
N ALA A 54 6.87 -7.04 -12.00
CA ALA A 54 8.03 -6.35 -11.43
C ALA A 54 8.48 -7.04 -10.14
N VAL A 55 9.78 -7.04 -9.91
CA VAL A 55 10.41 -7.43 -8.64
C VAL A 55 11.24 -6.25 -8.19
N TYR A 56 11.12 -5.86 -6.93
CA TYR A 56 11.80 -4.69 -6.43
C TYR A 56 12.36 -4.89 -5.02
N ARG A 57 13.37 -4.08 -4.72
CA ARG A 57 13.85 -3.82 -3.37
C ARG A 57 13.91 -2.32 -3.15
N ILE A 58 13.31 -1.87 -2.04
CA ILE A 58 13.38 -0.50 -1.55
C ILE A 58 14.05 -0.53 -0.19
N THR A 59 15.11 0.24 -0.02
CA THR A 59 15.79 0.43 1.26
C THR A 59 15.65 1.89 1.67
N ASN A 60 15.17 2.13 2.89
CA ASN A 60 15.11 3.46 3.49
C ASN A 60 16.07 3.48 4.68
N SER A 61 17.20 4.13 4.51
CA SER A 61 18.27 4.25 5.49
C SER A 61 18.28 5.61 6.18
N ASN A 62 19.08 5.74 7.23
CA ASN A 62 19.15 6.95 8.06
C ASN A 62 17.81 7.37 8.66
N LEU A 63 16.97 6.39 9.04
CA LEU A 63 15.74 6.68 9.76
C LEU A 63 16.05 7.20 11.16
N ALA A 64 15.46 8.33 11.52
CA ALA A 64 15.63 8.90 12.84
C ALA A 64 14.87 8.07 13.88
N GLN A 65 15.60 7.55 14.87
CA GLN A 65 15.07 6.86 16.03
C GLN A 65 15.47 7.59 17.31
N GLN A 66 14.68 7.45 18.39
CA GLN A 66 15.04 8.08 19.66
C GLN A 66 16.41 7.58 20.12
N ALA A 67 17.32 8.51 20.41
CA ALA A 67 18.63 8.16 20.96
C ALA A 67 18.49 7.51 22.34
N ALA A 68 19.30 6.50 22.64
CA ALA A 68 19.27 5.80 23.93
C ALA A 68 19.74 6.70 25.08
N TYR A 69 20.79 7.47 24.82
CA TYR A 69 21.48 8.29 25.78
C TYR A 69 21.62 9.73 25.28
N LEU A 70 21.84 10.64 26.20
CA LEU A 70 22.25 12.02 25.91
C LEU A 70 23.71 12.07 25.43
N ALA A 71 24.23 13.25 25.17
CA ALA A 71 25.58 13.48 24.64
C ALA A 71 26.71 12.93 25.52
N ASP A 72 26.45 12.74 26.81
CA ASP A 72 27.40 12.13 27.75
C ASP A 72 27.56 10.59 27.57
N GLY A 73 26.72 9.98 26.73
CA GLY A 73 26.75 8.55 26.43
C GLY A 73 26.27 7.63 27.56
N THR A 74 25.84 8.17 28.67
CA THR A 74 25.48 7.41 29.90
C THR A 74 24.11 7.76 30.44
N THR A 75 23.68 9.01 30.37
CA THR A 75 22.38 9.46 30.86
C THR A 75 21.28 9.01 29.89
N PRO A 76 20.28 8.19 30.32
CA PRO A 76 19.19 7.76 29.47
C PRO A 76 18.41 8.94 28.93
N ASN A 77 18.19 8.93 27.61
CA ASN A 77 17.41 9.96 26.95
C ASN A 77 15.90 9.71 27.09
N THR A 78 15.20 10.60 27.74
CA THR A 78 13.73 10.59 27.87
C THR A 78 13.03 11.55 26.90
N ASN A 79 13.79 12.34 26.14
CA ASN A 79 13.26 13.30 25.18
C ASN A 79 13.16 12.66 23.78
N SER A 80 11.95 12.42 23.30
CA SER A 80 11.69 11.81 21.98
C SER A 80 12.14 12.69 20.80
N ASN A 81 12.43 13.98 21.03
CA ASN A 81 12.95 14.88 20.00
C ASN A 81 14.46 14.73 19.78
N ILE A 82 15.18 14.12 20.76
CA ILE A 82 16.62 13.80 20.63
C ILE A 82 16.75 12.41 20.00
N LYS A 83 17.32 12.36 18.80
CA LYS A 83 17.32 11.17 17.93
C LYS A 83 18.72 10.85 17.42
N THR A 84 18.84 9.64 16.88
CA THR A 84 20.00 9.16 16.14
C THR A 84 19.55 8.58 14.79
N LEU A 85 20.40 8.63 13.78
CA LEU A 85 20.14 8.08 12.44
C LEU A 85 20.60 6.61 12.38
N SER A 86 19.93 5.74 13.12
CA SER A 86 20.30 4.33 13.25
C SER A 86 19.30 3.36 12.66
N GLY A 87 18.18 3.86 12.12
CA GLY A 87 17.13 3.01 11.58
C GLY A 87 17.29 2.74 10.09
N GLU A 88 16.94 1.53 9.69
CA GLU A 88 16.80 1.14 8.29
C GLU A 88 15.58 0.24 8.13
N THR A 89 14.86 0.42 7.03
CA THR A 89 13.80 -0.50 6.62
C THR A 89 14.03 -0.98 5.20
N THR A 90 13.68 -2.23 4.95
CA THR A 90 13.72 -2.82 3.61
C THR A 90 12.36 -3.35 3.23
N SER A 91 11.96 -3.10 1.99
CA SER A 91 10.76 -3.65 1.35
C SER A 91 11.17 -4.47 0.15
N ASP A 92 10.98 -5.78 0.22
CA ASP A 92 11.15 -6.70 -0.91
C ASP A 92 9.76 -7.05 -1.45
N GLY A 93 9.53 -6.89 -2.76
CA GLY A 93 8.21 -7.10 -3.32
C GLY A 93 8.19 -7.65 -4.72
N VAL A 94 7.02 -8.21 -5.06
CA VAL A 94 6.68 -8.67 -6.40
C VAL A 94 5.30 -8.11 -6.74
N GLU A 95 5.18 -7.54 -7.93
CA GLU A 95 3.92 -7.01 -8.45
C GLU A 95 3.59 -7.67 -9.78
N VAL A 96 2.32 -8.02 -9.94
CA VAL A 96 1.77 -8.56 -11.20
C VAL A 96 0.50 -7.78 -11.51
N GLY A 97 0.41 -7.27 -12.72
CA GLY A 97 -0.79 -6.60 -13.22
C GLY A 97 -1.19 -7.17 -14.57
N VAL A 98 -2.48 -7.40 -14.76
CA VAL A 98 -3.04 -7.83 -16.05
C VAL A 98 -4.30 -7.02 -16.32
N ASN A 99 -4.39 -6.45 -17.50
CA ASN A 99 -5.59 -5.74 -17.93
C ASN A 99 -5.86 -6.00 -19.40
N GLY A 100 -7.10 -5.87 -19.79
CA GLY A 100 -7.44 -6.03 -21.20
C GLY A 100 -8.92 -6.15 -21.50
N THR A 101 -9.20 -6.55 -22.74
CA THR A 101 -10.53 -6.79 -23.24
C THR A 101 -10.71 -8.26 -23.57
N LEU A 102 -11.65 -8.94 -22.89
CA LEU A 102 -12.01 -10.32 -23.18
C LEU A 102 -12.91 -10.43 -24.42
N SER A 103 -13.74 -9.43 -24.63
CA SER A 103 -14.56 -9.27 -25.83
C SER A 103 -14.74 -7.80 -26.15
N LYS A 104 -15.44 -7.48 -27.26
CA LYS A 104 -15.72 -6.07 -27.65
C LYS A 104 -16.35 -5.23 -26.53
N ASN A 105 -17.02 -5.88 -25.60
CA ASN A 105 -17.83 -5.23 -24.57
C ASN A 105 -17.39 -5.55 -23.15
N LEU A 106 -16.42 -6.46 -22.94
CA LEU A 106 -16.02 -6.96 -21.63
C LEU A 106 -14.57 -6.60 -21.36
N TYR A 107 -14.36 -5.79 -20.32
CA TYR A 107 -13.06 -5.29 -19.88
C TYR A 107 -12.74 -5.82 -18.51
N PHE A 108 -11.46 -6.08 -18.25
CA PHE A 108 -11.00 -6.46 -16.92
C PHE A 108 -9.69 -5.78 -16.55
N ILE A 109 -9.50 -5.61 -15.25
CA ILE A 109 -8.27 -5.14 -14.64
C ILE A 109 -8.04 -6.01 -13.41
N THR A 110 -6.85 -6.59 -13.27
CA THR A 110 -6.49 -7.34 -12.07
C THR A 110 -5.04 -7.09 -11.72
N GLY A 111 -4.74 -7.12 -10.45
CA GLY A 111 -3.40 -6.97 -9.93
C GLY A 111 -3.21 -7.69 -8.61
N TYR A 112 -1.98 -8.10 -8.38
CA TYR A 112 -1.53 -8.67 -7.12
C TYR A 112 -0.18 -8.07 -6.77
N SER A 113 -0.01 -7.67 -5.50
CA SER A 113 1.27 -7.26 -4.95
C SER A 113 1.57 -8.08 -3.70
N TYR A 114 2.77 -8.64 -3.63
CA TYR A 114 3.36 -9.18 -2.43
C TYR A 114 4.41 -8.21 -1.92
N ASN A 115 4.42 -7.92 -0.63
CA ASN A 115 5.35 -6.99 -0.02
C ASN A 115 5.83 -7.51 1.34
N ASN A 116 7.14 -7.53 1.53
CA ASN A 116 7.78 -7.87 2.79
C ASN A 116 8.55 -6.67 3.35
N THR A 117 7.83 -5.72 3.92
CA THR A 117 8.41 -4.51 4.53
C THR A 117 8.73 -4.76 6.01
N ARG A 118 9.98 -4.53 6.40
CA ARG A 118 10.49 -4.80 7.74
C ARG A 118 11.61 -3.86 8.13
N PHE A 119 11.85 -3.72 9.42
CA PHE A 119 13.07 -3.11 9.93
C PHE A 119 14.24 -4.07 9.67
N THR A 120 15.27 -3.60 8.98
CA THR A 120 16.51 -4.33 8.74
C THR A 120 17.62 -3.89 9.68
N HIS A 121 17.49 -2.68 10.20
CA HIS A 121 18.36 -2.17 11.23
C HIS A 121 17.59 -1.26 12.20
N SER A 122 17.89 -1.36 13.50
CA SER A 122 17.27 -0.54 14.54
C SER A 122 18.28 -0.18 15.61
N ALA A 123 17.97 0.81 16.43
CA ALA A 123 18.86 1.25 17.51
C ALA A 123 19.06 0.19 18.61
N GLY A 124 18.24 -0.86 18.63
CA GLY A 124 18.31 -1.91 19.65
C GLY A 124 17.93 -1.47 21.06
N ASN A 125 17.42 -0.24 21.23
CA ASN A 125 17.09 0.32 22.52
C ASN A 125 15.75 -0.22 23.04
N LYS A 126 15.57 -0.18 24.35
CA LYS A 126 14.32 -0.51 24.99
C LYS A 126 13.18 0.37 24.44
N GLY A 127 12.14 -0.25 23.89
CA GLY A 127 11.02 0.44 23.25
C GLY A 127 11.23 0.80 21.77
N SER A 128 12.41 0.57 21.20
CA SER A 128 12.65 0.73 19.77
C SER A 128 12.07 -0.46 18.96
N ASN A 129 12.05 -0.29 17.64
CA ASN A 129 11.74 -1.40 16.73
C ASN A 129 12.84 -2.47 16.81
N ILE A 130 12.51 -3.69 16.41
CA ILE A 130 13.43 -4.83 16.41
C ILE A 130 13.76 -5.18 14.96
N ASP A 131 15.00 -5.58 14.71
CA ASP A 131 15.43 -6.10 13.42
C ASP A 131 14.57 -7.30 13.01
N GLY A 132 14.09 -7.30 11.79
CA GLY A 132 13.15 -8.29 11.27
C GLY A 132 11.66 -7.99 11.53
N GLU A 133 11.34 -7.02 12.36
CA GLU A 133 9.96 -6.66 12.70
C GLU A 133 9.27 -5.97 11.52
N LYS A 134 8.01 -6.36 11.26
CA LYS A 134 7.18 -5.78 10.20
C LYS A 134 6.83 -4.33 10.50
N LEU A 135 6.73 -3.52 9.46
CA LEU A 135 6.16 -2.17 9.62
C LEU A 135 4.67 -2.25 9.91
N VAL A 136 4.24 -1.32 10.77
CA VAL A 136 2.81 -1.12 11.07
C VAL A 136 2.05 -0.75 9.80
N ASN A 137 0.86 -1.29 9.65
CA ASN A 137 -0.06 -1.07 8.53
C ASN A 137 0.50 -1.43 7.14
N ALA A 138 1.52 -2.30 7.08
CA ALA A 138 2.08 -2.82 5.85
C ALA A 138 1.53 -4.24 5.58
N PRO A 139 0.49 -4.41 4.74
CA PRO A 139 -0.04 -5.73 4.41
C PRO A 139 0.97 -6.52 3.59
N THR A 140 1.08 -7.82 3.86
CA THR A 140 1.98 -8.71 3.13
C THR A 140 1.54 -9.01 1.71
N GLY A 141 0.29 -8.74 1.39
CA GLY A 141 -0.23 -8.88 0.03
C GLY A 141 -1.49 -8.07 -0.16
N THR A 142 -1.65 -7.53 -1.35
CA THR A 142 -2.89 -6.89 -1.80
C THR A 142 -3.27 -7.43 -3.16
N ALA A 143 -4.57 -7.54 -3.43
CA ALA A 143 -5.07 -7.91 -4.74
C ALA A 143 -6.28 -7.07 -5.11
N ASN A 144 -6.45 -6.87 -6.39
CA ASN A 144 -7.68 -6.32 -6.95
C ASN A 144 -8.08 -7.10 -8.21
N ALA A 145 -9.39 -7.17 -8.45
CA ALA A 145 -9.93 -7.68 -9.70
C ALA A 145 -11.21 -6.91 -10.00
N SER A 146 -11.30 -6.36 -11.21
CA SER A 146 -12.45 -5.61 -11.69
C SER A 146 -12.89 -6.13 -13.05
N LEU A 147 -14.18 -6.25 -13.25
CA LEU A 147 -14.80 -6.67 -14.50
C LEU A 147 -15.89 -5.67 -14.85
N PHE A 148 -15.88 -5.18 -16.10
CA PHE A 148 -16.82 -4.20 -16.60
C PHE A 148 -17.43 -4.68 -17.92
N TYR A 149 -18.73 -4.58 -18.03
CA TYR A 149 -19.46 -4.90 -19.25
C TYR A 149 -20.23 -3.68 -19.76
N VAL A 150 -20.07 -3.37 -21.02
CA VAL A 150 -20.78 -2.28 -21.73
C VAL A 150 -21.77 -2.91 -22.69
N PHE A 151 -23.04 -2.62 -22.54
CA PHE A 151 -24.07 -3.18 -23.40
C PHE A 151 -24.07 -2.50 -24.77
N SER A 152 -24.10 -3.30 -25.84
CA SER A 152 -24.08 -2.84 -27.20
C SER A 152 -25.41 -3.06 -27.97
N SER A 153 -26.37 -3.79 -27.36
CA SER A 153 -27.70 -4.00 -27.95
C SER A 153 -28.48 -2.70 -28.01
N ALA A 154 -29.31 -2.52 -29.02
CA ALA A 154 -30.09 -1.29 -29.24
C ALA A 154 -30.94 -0.94 -27.99
N ALA A 155 -31.54 -1.94 -27.33
CA ALA A 155 -32.37 -1.76 -26.15
C ALA A 155 -31.63 -1.32 -24.90
N LEU A 156 -30.33 -1.64 -24.80
CA LEU A 156 -29.49 -1.36 -23.59
C LEU A 156 -28.30 -0.45 -23.93
N LYS A 157 -28.34 0.22 -25.08
CA LYS A 157 -27.27 1.14 -25.50
C LYS A 157 -27.07 2.23 -24.45
N GLY A 158 -25.80 2.43 -24.05
CA GLY A 158 -25.44 3.39 -23.00
C GLY A 158 -25.43 2.82 -21.58
N PHE A 159 -25.90 1.58 -21.40
CA PHE A 159 -25.85 0.90 -20.09
C PHE A 159 -24.53 0.18 -19.91
N LYS A 160 -23.98 0.24 -18.70
CA LYS A 160 -22.75 -0.44 -18.27
C LYS A 160 -22.89 -0.96 -16.86
N VAL A 161 -22.26 -2.08 -16.58
CA VAL A 161 -22.19 -2.66 -15.22
C VAL A 161 -20.77 -3.06 -14.91
N GLY A 162 -20.44 -3.11 -13.63
CA GLY A 162 -19.14 -3.52 -13.17
C GLY A 162 -19.18 -4.16 -11.79
N ALA A 163 -18.25 -5.05 -11.54
CA ALA A 163 -17.98 -5.62 -10.24
C ALA A 163 -16.47 -5.52 -9.97
N SER A 164 -16.10 -5.17 -8.74
CA SER A 164 -14.71 -5.06 -8.31
C SER A 164 -14.53 -5.73 -6.95
N GLY A 165 -13.49 -6.53 -6.82
CA GLY A 165 -13.05 -7.12 -5.57
C GLY A 165 -11.70 -6.56 -5.16
N PHE A 166 -11.52 -6.29 -3.85
CA PHE A 166 -10.27 -5.77 -3.28
C PHE A 166 -9.90 -6.60 -2.06
N TYR A 167 -8.72 -7.17 -2.08
CA TYR A 167 -8.15 -7.92 -0.96
C TYR A 167 -7.01 -7.15 -0.32
N THR A 168 -7.03 -7.05 0.99
CA THR A 168 -5.92 -6.56 1.82
C THR A 168 -5.51 -7.68 2.76
N GLY A 169 -4.25 -8.09 2.67
CA GLY A 169 -3.68 -9.16 3.49
C GLY A 169 -3.58 -8.83 4.96
N SER A 170 -3.16 -9.81 5.74
CA SER A 170 -2.85 -9.63 7.15
C SER A 170 -1.73 -8.60 7.33
N ARG A 171 -1.81 -7.84 8.40
CA ARG A 171 -0.88 -6.78 8.77
C ARG A 171 -0.84 -6.60 10.27
N PHE A 172 -0.02 -5.70 10.76
CA PHE A 172 0.07 -5.36 12.17
C PHE A 172 -0.44 -3.95 12.41
N GLY A 173 -1.18 -3.77 13.51
CA GLY A 173 -1.83 -2.52 13.89
C GLY A 173 -1.03 -1.67 14.85
N GLY A 174 0.16 -2.08 15.23
CA GLY A 174 1.00 -1.38 16.18
C GLY A 174 1.61 -2.33 17.20
N TYR A 175 2.22 -1.75 18.22
CA TYR A 175 2.98 -2.47 19.22
C TYR A 175 2.29 -2.38 20.57
N ASN A 176 2.12 -3.50 21.25
CA ASN A 176 1.75 -3.53 22.66
C ASN A 176 3.01 -3.28 23.51
N ASN A 177 3.48 -2.05 23.51
CA ASN A 177 4.64 -1.62 24.28
C ASN A 177 4.22 -1.23 25.68
N THR A 178 4.38 -2.14 26.64
CA THR A 178 4.44 -1.73 28.04
C THR A 178 5.85 -1.27 28.32
N VAL A 179 6.00 0.00 28.70
CA VAL A 179 7.30 0.58 29.08
C VAL A 179 7.97 -0.33 30.11
N GLY A 180 9.14 -0.82 29.78
CA GLY A 180 9.92 -1.65 30.69
C GLY A 180 9.86 -3.15 30.47
N GLN A 181 9.04 -3.68 29.58
CA GLN A 181 9.03 -5.12 29.28
C GLN A 181 10.06 -5.50 28.22
N ALA A 182 10.49 -6.76 28.27
CA ALA A 182 11.33 -7.33 27.23
C ALA A 182 10.57 -7.26 25.88
N ILE A 183 11.30 -6.97 24.81
CA ILE A 183 10.77 -6.97 23.46
C ILE A 183 10.52 -8.44 23.09
N LEU A 184 9.25 -8.82 23.04
CA LEU A 184 8.82 -10.15 22.61
C LEU A 184 8.23 -10.04 21.21
N GLY A 185 8.41 -11.05 20.36
CA GLY A 185 7.80 -11.11 19.04
C GLY A 185 6.27 -11.05 19.06
N SER A 186 5.64 -11.31 20.21
CA SER A 186 4.19 -11.21 20.46
C SER A 186 3.71 -9.80 20.76
N ARG A 187 4.56 -8.79 20.77
CA ARG A 187 4.17 -7.40 21.08
C ARG A 187 3.35 -6.74 19.96
N MET A 188 3.42 -7.26 18.75
CA MET A 188 2.70 -6.71 17.60
C MET A 188 1.22 -7.12 17.62
N VAL A 189 0.33 -6.16 17.44
CA VAL A 189 -1.11 -6.38 17.35
C VAL A 189 -1.47 -6.85 15.93
N ALA A 190 -1.83 -8.11 15.78
CA ALA A 190 -2.18 -8.69 14.49
C ALA A 190 -3.57 -8.24 14.03
N LEU A 191 -3.69 -7.86 12.76
CA LEU A 191 -4.94 -7.60 12.07
C LEU A 191 -5.11 -8.60 10.93
N THR A 192 -6.25 -9.26 10.88
CA THR A 192 -6.59 -10.22 9.82
C THR A 192 -6.77 -9.51 8.48
N GLY A 193 -6.46 -10.22 7.40
CA GLY A 193 -6.80 -9.78 6.05
C GLY A 193 -8.31 -9.73 5.82
N PHE A 194 -8.73 -8.98 4.83
CA PHE A 194 -10.14 -8.85 4.46
C PHE A 194 -10.31 -8.62 2.96
N THR A 195 -11.55 -8.85 2.49
CA THR A 195 -11.97 -8.57 1.13
C THR A 195 -13.21 -7.71 1.13
N THR A 196 -13.24 -6.70 0.27
CA THR A 196 -14.46 -5.93 -0.05
C THR A 196 -14.84 -6.15 -1.50
N VAL A 197 -16.13 -6.08 -1.79
CA VAL A 197 -16.68 -6.16 -3.14
C VAL A 197 -17.54 -4.94 -3.40
N ASP A 198 -17.33 -4.32 -4.55
CA ASP A 198 -18.10 -3.18 -5.03
C ASP A 198 -18.87 -3.57 -6.29
N LEU A 199 -20.10 -3.08 -6.42
CA LEU A 199 -20.86 -3.16 -7.66
C LEU A 199 -21.09 -1.77 -8.22
N SER A 200 -21.13 -1.67 -9.55
CA SER A 200 -21.43 -0.41 -10.22
C SER A 200 -22.37 -0.61 -11.40
N ALA A 201 -23.21 0.38 -11.64
CA ALA A 201 -24.02 0.47 -12.83
C ALA A 201 -23.99 1.91 -13.34
N GLY A 202 -24.05 2.09 -14.66
CA GLY A 202 -24.10 3.40 -15.25
C GLY A 202 -24.96 3.40 -16.50
N TYR A 203 -25.64 4.50 -16.75
CA TYR A 203 -26.43 4.74 -17.96
C TYR A 203 -26.15 6.12 -18.51
N THR A 204 -25.89 6.20 -19.79
CA THR A 204 -25.71 7.49 -20.49
C THR A 204 -26.73 7.58 -21.63
N TYR A 205 -27.51 8.65 -21.60
CA TYR A 205 -28.47 8.97 -22.61
C TYR A 205 -28.31 10.42 -23.03
N HIS A 206 -27.95 10.65 -24.30
CA HIS A 206 -27.54 11.97 -24.80
C HIS A 206 -26.50 12.62 -23.88
N ASP A 207 -26.80 13.79 -23.35
CA ASP A 207 -25.91 14.59 -22.52
C ASP A 207 -26.06 14.31 -21.02
N ILE A 208 -26.91 13.33 -20.63
CA ILE A 208 -27.16 12.94 -19.24
C ILE A 208 -26.47 11.61 -18.96
N SER A 209 -25.70 11.57 -17.89
CA SER A 209 -25.12 10.34 -17.37
C SER A 209 -25.51 10.13 -15.90
N LEU A 210 -26.01 8.94 -15.61
CA LEU A 210 -26.32 8.48 -14.26
C LEU A 210 -25.35 7.35 -13.90
N GLN A 211 -24.72 7.45 -12.75
CA GLN A 211 -23.83 6.41 -12.21
C GLN A 211 -24.26 6.03 -10.80
N CYS A 212 -24.24 4.74 -10.50
CA CYS A 212 -24.57 4.18 -9.22
C CYS A 212 -23.41 3.26 -8.80
N LYS A 213 -22.90 3.42 -7.59
CA LYS A 213 -21.87 2.56 -6.99
C LYS A 213 -22.32 2.09 -5.61
N LEU A 214 -22.37 0.79 -5.40
CA LEU A 214 -22.56 0.15 -4.11
C LEU A 214 -21.21 -0.39 -3.65
N SER A 215 -20.62 0.29 -2.68
CA SER A 215 -19.33 -0.08 -2.10
C SER A 215 -19.51 -1.01 -0.91
N ASN A 216 -18.51 -1.89 -0.68
CA ASN A 216 -18.49 -2.86 0.40
C ASN A 216 -19.81 -3.64 0.51
N LEU A 217 -20.19 -4.32 -0.58
CA LEU A 217 -21.45 -5.05 -0.77
C LEU A 217 -21.82 -5.93 0.43
N PHE A 218 -20.84 -6.62 1.01
CA PHE A 218 -21.06 -7.55 2.13
C PHE A 218 -20.98 -6.89 3.50
N ASN A 219 -20.77 -5.56 3.56
CA ASN A 219 -20.57 -4.80 4.79
C ASN A 219 -19.46 -5.40 5.67
N THR A 220 -18.37 -5.81 5.04
CA THR A 220 -17.19 -6.34 5.72
C THR A 220 -16.67 -5.32 6.72
N LEU A 221 -16.44 -5.73 7.97
CA LEU A 221 -15.83 -4.91 9.01
C LEU A 221 -14.34 -5.27 9.13
N ASN A 222 -13.49 -4.28 9.05
CA ASN A 222 -12.06 -4.34 9.36
C ASN A 222 -11.60 -2.94 9.76
N TYR A 223 -10.30 -2.76 10.04
CA TYR A 223 -9.80 -1.50 10.59
C TYR A 223 -8.61 -0.99 9.81
N LEU A 224 -8.53 0.32 9.62
CA LEU A 224 -7.33 1.05 9.22
C LEU A 224 -6.56 1.46 10.48
N VAL A 225 -5.26 1.40 10.41
CA VAL A 225 -4.37 1.81 11.49
C VAL A 225 -3.74 3.14 11.13
N HIS A 226 -3.79 4.09 12.04
CA HIS A 226 -3.15 5.40 11.86
C HIS A 226 -1.81 5.45 12.60
N ASP A 227 -1.77 4.91 13.81
CA ASP A 227 -0.59 4.84 14.66
C ASP A 227 -0.76 3.72 15.71
N ASN A 228 0.11 3.66 16.71
CA ASN A 228 0.02 2.68 17.80
C ASN A 228 -1.21 2.85 18.70
N TYR A 229 -1.95 3.93 18.58
CA TYR A 229 -3.00 4.32 19.53
C TYR A 229 -4.37 4.53 18.88
N SER A 230 -4.42 4.62 17.55
CA SER A 230 -5.65 4.91 16.84
C SER A 230 -5.92 3.99 15.66
N ILE A 231 -7.14 3.49 15.61
CA ILE A 231 -7.68 2.70 14.51
C ILE A 231 -9.02 3.29 14.08
N THR A 232 -9.34 3.17 12.80
CA THR A 232 -10.64 3.57 12.24
C THR A 232 -11.26 2.39 11.50
N PRO A 233 -12.55 2.11 11.65
CA PRO A 233 -13.21 1.11 10.82
C PRO A 233 -13.08 1.49 9.33
N ILE A 234 -12.95 0.50 8.46
CA ILE A 234 -13.09 0.73 7.02
C ILE A 234 -14.50 1.22 6.72
N ALA A 235 -14.68 1.90 5.58
CA ALA A 235 -15.99 2.40 5.17
C ALA A 235 -17.02 1.27 5.12
N PRO A 236 -18.19 1.43 5.76
CA PRO A 236 -19.27 0.48 5.70
C PRO A 236 -19.86 0.40 4.29
N ARG A 237 -20.82 -0.49 4.09
CA ARG A 237 -21.60 -0.52 2.84
C ARG A 237 -22.24 0.84 2.60
N ALA A 238 -21.99 1.39 1.42
CA ALA A 238 -22.47 2.70 1.02
C ALA A 238 -22.94 2.71 -0.43
N LEU A 239 -24.04 3.41 -0.69
CA LEU A 239 -24.56 3.66 -2.03
C LEU A 239 -24.25 5.11 -2.41
N LEU A 240 -23.57 5.29 -3.53
CA LEU A 240 -23.33 6.59 -4.15
C LEU A 240 -24.06 6.65 -5.49
N VAL A 241 -24.84 7.70 -5.71
CA VAL A 241 -25.49 7.99 -6.98
C VAL A 241 -25.00 9.35 -7.46
N THR A 242 -24.53 9.39 -8.71
CA THR A 242 -24.04 10.62 -9.34
C THR A 242 -24.80 10.83 -10.66
N ALA A 243 -25.37 12.01 -10.83
CA ALA A 243 -25.94 12.46 -12.07
C ALA A 243 -25.09 13.61 -12.64
N SER A 244 -24.79 13.56 -13.92
CA SER A 244 -24.03 14.61 -14.62
C SER A 244 -24.72 14.99 -15.94
N TYR A 245 -24.64 16.27 -16.26
CA TYR A 245 -25.13 16.84 -17.50
C TYR A 245 -23.98 17.53 -18.23
N ARG A 246 -23.87 17.29 -19.54
CA ARG A 246 -22.87 17.93 -20.39
C ARG A 246 -23.57 19.03 -21.20
N PHE A 247 -23.07 20.26 -21.08
CA PHE A 247 -23.53 21.43 -21.83
C PHE A 247 -22.91 21.47 -23.23
#